data_7f5cc2bdb8eb77ddc83b81aa447a87c0
#
_entry.id   7f5cc2bdb8eb77ddc83b81aa447a87c0
#
_cell.length_a   1.000
_cell.length_b   1.000
_cell.length_c   1.000
_cell.angle_alpha   90.00
_cell.angle_beta   90.00
_cell.angle_gamma   90.00
#
_symmetry.space_group_name_H-M   'P 1'
#
loop_
_entity.id
_entity.type
_entity.pdbx_description
1 polymer ?
#
loop_
_entity_poly.entity_id
_entity_poly.type
_entity_poly.pdbx_seq_one_letter_code
_entity_poly.pdbx_strand_id
1 'polypeptide(L)'
;MAETIPTKSKILKQSSECIKDSQNQVCRELVSQIETFQLVAFDQNRFKCQSSLLGLQSELIEAYFLKNFSNERISFMIPYVIKNC
;
A
#
# COMPACT_ATOMS: atom_id res chain seq x y z
N MET A 1 6.14 -18.69 -16.77
CA MET A 1 6.09 -17.33 -16.59
C MET A 1 6.19 -16.90 -15.15
N ALA A 2 6.99 -15.95 -14.92
CA ALA A 2 7.25 -15.55 -13.56
C ALA A 2 6.04 -14.90 -12.92
N GLU A 3 5.81 -15.25 -11.71
CA GLU A 3 4.81 -14.62 -10.91
C GLU A 3 5.19 -13.16 -10.66
N THR A 4 4.28 -12.26 -10.87
CA THR A 4 4.58 -10.86 -10.66
C THR A 4 4.41 -10.51 -9.20
N ILE A 5 5.52 -10.30 -8.51
CA ILE A 5 5.49 -9.87 -7.13
C ILE A 5 5.50 -8.36 -7.12
N PRO A 6 4.56 -7.72 -6.42
CA PRO A 6 4.55 -6.25 -6.36
C PRO A 6 5.86 -5.72 -5.80
N THR A 7 6.39 -4.70 -6.44
CA THR A 7 7.60 -4.04 -5.98
C THR A 7 7.26 -2.79 -5.20
N LYS A 8 8.22 -2.31 -4.41
CA LYS A 8 8.03 -1.07 -3.69
C LYS A 8 7.70 0.08 -4.64
N SER A 9 8.39 0.16 -5.77
CA SER A 9 8.15 1.21 -6.76
C SER A 9 6.71 1.18 -7.26
N LYS A 10 6.19 0.01 -7.56
CA LYS A 10 4.84 -0.13 -8.06
C LYS A 10 3.84 0.28 -6.99
N ILE A 11 4.06 -0.12 -5.74
CA ILE A 11 3.19 0.25 -4.64
C ILE A 11 3.15 1.77 -4.47
N LEU A 12 4.31 2.41 -4.53
CA LEU A 12 4.37 3.86 -4.36
C LEU A 12 3.71 4.59 -5.50
N LYS A 13 3.88 4.11 -6.73
CA LYS A 13 3.24 4.71 -7.89
C LYS A 13 1.72 4.59 -7.79
N GLN A 14 1.23 3.42 -7.44
CA GLN A 14 -0.21 3.22 -7.31
C GLN A 14 -0.80 4.01 -6.15
N SER A 15 -0.03 4.18 -5.06
CA SER A 15 -0.47 5.00 -3.95
C SER A 15 -0.67 6.45 -4.39
N SER A 16 0.25 6.95 -5.20
CA SER A 16 0.15 8.31 -5.72
C SER A 16 -1.08 8.46 -6.60
N GLU A 17 -1.35 7.47 -7.44
CA GLU A 17 -2.53 7.50 -8.31
C GLU A 17 -3.82 7.41 -7.51
N CYS A 18 -3.82 6.61 -6.45
CA CYS A 18 -4.98 6.47 -5.58
C CYS A 18 -5.28 7.79 -4.88
N ILE A 19 -4.25 8.51 -4.43
CA ILE A 19 -4.43 9.79 -3.76
C ILE A 19 -5.07 10.80 -4.69
N LYS A 20 -4.71 10.77 -5.98
CA LYS A 20 -5.25 11.71 -6.94
C LYS A 20 -6.73 11.47 -7.23
N ASP A 21 -7.16 10.21 -7.19
CA ASP A 21 -8.52 9.85 -7.53
C ASP A 21 -8.98 8.69 -6.68
N SER A 22 -9.68 9.00 -5.61
CA SER A 22 -10.13 7.99 -4.66
C SER A 22 -11.21 7.06 -5.22
N GLN A 23 -11.80 7.44 -6.35
CA GLN A 23 -12.81 6.60 -7.02
C GLN A 23 -12.17 5.62 -7.98
N ASN A 24 -10.88 5.73 -8.18
CA ASN A 24 -10.16 4.93 -9.15
C ASN A 24 -10.05 3.48 -8.67
N GLN A 25 -10.21 2.56 -9.61
CA GLN A 25 -10.02 1.15 -9.33
C GLN A 25 -8.61 0.83 -8.85
N VAL A 26 -7.67 1.70 -9.13
CA VAL A 26 -6.28 1.54 -8.67
C VAL A 26 -6.22 1.41 -7.15
N CYS A 27 -7.08 2.15 -6.42
CA CYS A 27 -7.10 2.06 -4.96
C CYS A 27 -7.45 0.66 -4.50
N ARG A 28 -8.40 0.04 -5.17
CA ARG A 28 -8.82 -1.31 -4.81
C ARG A 28 -7.73 -2.33 -5.13
N GLU A 29 -7.13 -2.20 -6.31
CA GLU A 29 -6.05 -3.09 -6.70
C GLU A 29 -4.84 -2.92 -5.80
N LEU A 30 -4.60 -1.69 -5.37
CA LEU A 30 -3.48 -1.38 -4.49
C LEU A 30 -3.59 -2.12 -3.16
N VAL A 31 -4.79 -2.18 -2.58
CA VAL A 31 -4.99 -2.92 -1.33
C VAL A 31 -4.58 -4.37 -1.49
N SER A 32 -4.96 -4.98 -2.61
CA SER A 32 -4.61 -6.36 -2.90
C SER A 32 -3.10 -6.54 -3.12
N GLN A 33 -2.47 -5.59 -3.81
CA GLN A 33 -1.03 -5.63 -4.05
C GLN A 33 -0.25 -5.52 -2.74
N ILE A 34 -0.71 -4.65 -1.86
CA ILE A 34 -0.05 -4.47 -0.56
C ILE A 34 -0.18 -5.74 0.27
N GLU A 35 -1.31 -6.40 0.19
CA GLU A 35 -1.49 -7.66 0.91
C GLU A 35 -0.44 -8.67 0.49
N THR A 36 -0.22 -8.81 -0.81
CA THR A 36 0.78 -9.73 -1.32
C THR A 36 2.18 -9.35 -0.88
N PHE A 37 2.50 -8.06 -0.97
CA PHE A 37 3.83 -7.58 -0.59
C PHE A 37 4.11 -7.79 0.90
N GLN A 38 3.10 -7.54 1.75
CA GLN A 38 3.33 -7.68 3.18
C GLN A 38 3.51 -9.14 3.58
N LEU A 39 2.88 -10.07 2.86
CA LEU A 39 3.09 -11.49 3.12
C LEU A 39 4.52 -11.90 2.73
N VAL A 40 5.03 -11.37 1.64
CA VAL A 40 6.41 -11.63 1.24
C VAL A 40 7.37 -11.06 2.29
N ALA A 41 7.10 -9.85 2.77
CA ALA A 41 7.94 -9.24 3.80
C ALA A 41 7.93 -10.07 5.07
N PHE A 42 6.78 -10.61 5.44
CA PHE A 42 6.66 -11.48 6.60
C PHE A 42 7.52 -12.74 6.44
N ASP A 43 7.43 -13.38 5.26
CA ASP A 43 8.22 -14.58 4.97
C ASP A 43 9.71 -14.32 5.05
N GLN A 44 10.13 -13.11 4.72
CA GLN A 44 11.54 -12.73 4.72
C GLN A 44 11.97 -12.13 6.06
N ASN A 45 11.14 -12.20 7.07
CA ASN A 45 11.41 -11.63 8.40
C ASN A 45 11.65 -10.13 8.37
N ARG A 46 11.06 -9.44 7.42
CA ARG A 46 11.18 -7.97 7.28
C ARG A 46 9.98 -7.32 7.97
N PHE A 47 9.96 -7.42 9.28
CA PHE A 47 8.77 -7.03 10.05
C PHE A 47 8.49 -5.54 10.05
N LYS A 48 9.52 -4.71 9.95
CA LYS A 48 9.28 -3.26 9.85
C LYS A 48 8.63 -2.91 8.52
N CYS A 49 9.04 -3.58 7.45
CA CYS A 49 8.40 -3.42 6.15
C CYS A 49 6.95 -3.87 6.22
N GLN A 50 6.72 -5.05 6.80
CA GLN A 50 5.38 -5.58 6.94
C GLN A 50 4.47 -4.62 7.71
N SER A 51 4.94 -4.10 8.84
CA SER A 51 4.16 -3.17 9.65
C SER A 51 3.83 -1.90 8.89
N SER A 52 4.80 -1.38 8.13
CA SER A 52 4.57 -0.17 7.34
C SER A 52 3.53 -0.41 6.26
N LEU A 53 3.59 -1.57 5.61
CA LEU A 53 2.62 -1.92 4.58
C LEU A 53 1.22 -2.11 5.16
N LEU A 54 1.13 -2.72 6.33
CA LEU A 54 -0.16 -2.89 7.00
C LEU A 54 -0.77 -1.54 7.38
N GLY A 55 0.07 -0.61 7.83
CA GLY A 55 -0.39 0.75 8.12
C GLY A 55 -0.94 1.45 6.90
N LEU A 56 -0.20 1.36 5.78
CA LEU A 56 -0.66 1.96 4.53
C LEU A 56 -1.95 1.30 4.06
N GLN A 57 -2.03 -0.02 4.14
CA GLN A 57 -3.22 -0.75 3.74
C GLN A 57 -4.44 -0.32 4.56
N SER A 58 -4.26 -0.14 5.86
CA SER A 58 -5.34 0.28 6.74
C SER A 58 -5.90 1.64 6.34
N GLU A 59 -5.02 2.59 6.02
CA GLU A 59 -5.47 3.91 5.59
C GLU A 59 -6.20 3.85 4.24
N LEU A 60 -5.73 3.00 3.34
CA LEU A 60 -6.38 2.84 2.04
C LEU A 60 -7.75 2.18 2.18
N ILE A 61 -7.88 1.22 3.08
CA ILE A 61 -9.16 0.57 3.33
C ILE A 61 -10.17 1.59 3.87
N GLU A 62 -9.76 2.42 4.82
CA GLU A 62 -10.66 3.46 5.32
C GLU A 62 -11.06 4.43 4.22
N ALA A 63 -10.10 4.81 3.40
CA ALA A 63 -10.37 5.78 2.35
C ALA A 63 -11.33 5.23 1.30
N TYR A 64 -11.06 4.03 0.83
CA TYR A 64 -11.80 3.49 -0.30
C TYR A 64 -13.11 2.82 0.11
N PHE A 65 -13.04 1.96 1.13
CA PHE A 65 -14.20 1.14 1.50
C PHE A 65 -15.12 1.85 2.47
N LEU A 66 -14.57 2.65 3.37
CA LEU A 66 -15.37 3.35 4.36
C LEU A 66 -15.70 4.78 3.97
N LYS A 67 -15.22 5.22 2.81
CA LYS A 67 -15.47 6.57 2.29
C LYS A 67 -14.98 7.68 3.21
N ASN A 68 -14.00 7.36 4.04
CA ASN A 68 -13.40 8.33 4.94
C ASN A 68 -12.01 8.70 4.41
N PHE A 69 -12.01 9.38 3.27
CA PHE A 69 -10.78 9.62 2.52
C PHE A 69 -9.94 10.74 3.14
N SER A 70 -8.68 10.45 3.33
CA SER A 70 -7.72 11.43 3.82
C SER A 70 -6.39 11.26 3.10
N ASN A 71 -6.10 12.15 2.17
CA ASN A 71 -4.84 12.14 1.45
C ASN A 71 -3.66 12.28 2.41
N GLU A 72 -3.83 13.06 3.47
CA GLU A 72 -2.76 13.31 4.42
C GLU A 72 -2.35 12.02 5.13
N ARG A 73 -3.32 11.21 5.54
CA ARG A 73 -3.02 9.98 6.27
C ARG A 73 -2.33 8.97 5.37
N ILE A 74 -2.79 8.86 4.14
CA ILE A 74 -2.15 7.96 3.18
C ILE A 74 -0.72 8.43 2.90
N SER A 75 -0.55 9.73 2.64
CA SER A 75 0.75 10.30 2.36
C SER A 75 1.71 10.17 3.54
N PHE A 76 1.17 10.22 4.75
CA PHE A 76 1.98 10.07 5.96
C PHE A 76 2.63 8.69 6.03
N MET A 77 1.93 7.67 5.54
CA MET A 77 2.46 6.29 5.61
C MET A 77 3.47 5.97 4.52
N ILE A 78 3.46 6.71 3.42
CA ILE A 78 4.36 6.43 2.30
C ILE A 78 5.84 6.48 2.69
N PRO A 79 6.31 7.50 3.44
CA PRO A 79 7.73 7.54 3.83
C PRO A 79 8.16 6.33 4.65
N TYR A 80 7.27 5.77 5.45
CA TYR A 80 7.60 4.60 6.24
C TYR A 80 7.81 3.38 5.35
N VAL A 81 7.02 3.24 4.30
CA VAL A 81 7.21 2.16 3.34
C VAL A 81 8.54 2.35 2.61
N ILE A 82 8.85 3.58 2.21
CA ILE A 82 10.12 3.86 1.54
C ILE A 82 11.30 3.49 2.44
N LYS A 83 11.21 3.88 3.70
CA LYS A 83 12.31 3.67 4.64
C LYS A 83 12.47 2.20 5.03
N ASN A 84 11.36 1.51 5.26
CA ASN A 84 11.39 0.18 5.85
C ASN A 84 11.32 -0.95 4.83
N CYS A 85 10.97 -0.66 3.62
CA CYS A 85 10.93 -1.63 2.55
C CYS A 85 11.98 -1.30 1.49
#